data_f9d27ce5285af5950ea3704957b22199
#
_entry.id   f9d27ce5285af5950ea3704957b22199
#
_cell.length_a   1.000
_cell.length_b   1.000
_cell.length_c   1.000
_cell.angle_alpha   90.00
_cell.angle_beta   90.00
_cell.angle_gamma   90.00
#
_symmetry.space_group_name_H-M   'P 1'
#
loop_
_entity.id
_entity.type
_entity.pdbx_description
1 polymer ?
#
loop_
_entity_poly.entity_id
_entity_poly.type
_entity_poly.pdbx_seq_one_letter_code
_entity_poly.pdbx_strand_id
1 'polypeptide(L)'
;MTLARRPQCTKFYASFYIETSYGNAFNDSAITKWFAPNDPVLFEIPQTREDDADIIKGYEFPYDTDADVIVAQDVSAPITFRGYLNILGWMFSLISGTDTVVNSAPNYAHTHKIQDACVNDQPPSTNVVAVFANDTASYYKFKGVCLGELKIVVDKPGVAIVTGTLVGDGTVTLDNTFSGSSTLANVDVISGVDVGSAYGGDFKQGPYGGSLVSYKSLFMGAEFTINNGLDIADGRLNFAANAKYLGSLRFGKRSVALTVKVQGHQGDLFWQAYLAKTKLDVQLTIAKSATRSIDIRIQKCTIASIKESFNGIRDQNEITYKAYFEDTGSINSPWVVTILNGDAAYLLPITPGM
;
A
#
# COMPACT_ATOMS: atom_id res chain seq x y z
N MET A 1 7.89 -27.59 26.28
CA MET A 1 9.09 -26.79 25.98
C MET A 1 8.78 -25.98 24.71
N THR A 2 8.40 -24.71 24.87
CA THR A 2 8.02 -23.85 23.75
C THR A 2 9.31 -23.42 23.05
N LEU A 3 9.58 -24.00 21.89
CA LEU A 3 10.70 -23.58 21.06
C LEU A 3 10.54 -22.10 20.73
N ALA A 4 11.58 -21.30 20.99
CA ALA A 4 11.61 -19.89 20.63
C ALA A 4 11.28 -19.76 19.13
N ARG A 5 10.18 -19.07 18.80
CA ARG A 5 9.77 -18.81 17.44
C ARG A 5 10.87 -18.01 16.74
N ARG A 6 11.31 -18.46 15.56
CA ARG A 6 12.29 -17.73 14.76
C ARG A 6 11.54 -16.73 13.89
N PRO A 7 11.64 -15.41 14.14
CA PRO A 7 10.89 -14.39 13.39
C PRO A 7 11.27 -14.34 11.89
N GLN A 8 12.40 -14.92 11.51
CA GLN A 8 12.96 -14.86 10.15
C GLN A 8 12.19 -15.68 9.09
N CYS A 9 11.22 -16.47 9.48
CA CYS A 9 10.50 -17.38 8.57
C CYS A 9 8.99 -17.10 8.54
N THR A 10 8.56 -15.87 8.74
CA THR A 10 7.13 -15.55 8.69
C THR A 10 6.60 -15.70 7.28
N LYS A 11 5.53 -16.46 7.12
CA LYS A 11 4.75 -16.52 5.90
C LYS A 11 3.54 -15.63 6.08
N PHE A 12 3.27 -14.80 5.10
CA PHE A 12 2.09 -13.98 5.05
C PHE A 12 1.23 -14.42 3.87
N TYR A 13 0.09 -15.01 4.17
CA TYR A 13 -0.86 -15.43 3.15
C TYR A 13 -1.89 -14.33 2.95
N ALA A 14 -2.20 -14.03 1.71
CA ALA A 14 -3.18 -13.03 1.35
C ALA A 14 -4.13 -13.54 0.28
N SER A 15 -5.38 -13.13 0.38
CA SER A 15 -6.30 -13.20 -0.74
C SER A 15 -5.94 -12.09 -1.72
N PHE A 16 -5.62 -12.43 -2.95
CA PHE A 16 -5.42 -11.44 -4.01
C PHE A 16 -6.73 -10.96 -4.62
N TYR A 17 -7.82 -11.27 -3.95
CA TYR A 17 -9.16 -10.79 -4.27
C TYR A 17 -9.68 -9.96 -3.11
N ILE A 18 -10.51 -8.99 -3.41
CA ILE A 18 -11.19 -8.19 -2.39
C ILE A 18 -12.34 -8.99 -1.79
N GLU A 19 -12.70 -8.66 -0.56
CA GLU A 19 -13.92 -9.15 0.06
C GLU A 19 -15.14 -8.60 -0.68
N THR A 20 -16.22 -9.38 -0.75
CA THR A 20 -17.50 -8.94 -1.35
C THR A 20 -18.22 -7.92 -0.48
N SER A 21 -17.97 -7.93 0.82
CA SER A 21 -18.35 -6.89 1.76
C SER A 21 -17.33 -6.83 2.89
N TYR A 22 -17.16 -5.66 3.49
CA TYR A 22 -16.18 -5.43 4.56
C TYR A 22 -16.39 -6.38 5.74
N GLY A 23 -15.31 -7.02 6.18
CA GLY A 23 -15.33 -7.93 7.32
C GLY A 23 -16.15 -9.21 7.13
N ASN A 24 -16.36 -9.66 5.91
CA ASN A 24 -17.01 -10.94 5.62
C ASN A 24 -16.38 -12.10 6.38
N ALA A 25 -17.13 -13.17 6.53
CA ALA A 25 -16.64 -14.42 7.12
C ALA A 25 -15.35 -14.86 6.43
N PHE A 26 -14.37 -15.23 7.23
CA PHE A 26 -13.07 -15.68 6.75
C PHE A 26 -13.22 -16.90 5.86
N ASN A 27 -12.63 -16.86 4.67
CA ASN A 27 -12.68 -17.95 3.70
C ASN A 27 -11.25 -18.35 3.28
N ASP A 28 -10.76 -19.46 3.81
CA ASP A 28 -9.44 -19.99 3.48
C ASP A 28 -9.23 -20.21 1.98
N SER A 29 -10.28 -20.70 1.28
CA SER A 29 -10.20 -21.02 -0.15
C SER A 29 -10.05 -19.78 -1.04
N ALA A 30 -10.42 -18.59 -0.55
CA ALA A 30 -10.21 -17.32 -1.25
C ALA A 30 -8.75 -16.87 -1.19
N ILE A 31 -7.95 -17.41 -0.30
CA ILE A 31 -6.52 -17.06 -0.19
C ILE A 31 -5.75 -17.86 -1.24
N THR A 32 -5.26 -17.15 -2.24
CA THR A 32 -4.65 -17.74 -3.44
C THR A 32 -3.13 -17.71 -3.43
N LYS A 33 -2.52 -16.82 -2.65
CA LYS A 33 -1.07 -16.60 -2.66
C LYS A 33 -0.54 -16.29 -1.27
N TRP A 34 0.74 -16.55 -1.11
CA TRP A 34 1.50 -16.13 0.05
C TRP A 34 2.79 -15.41 -0.39
N PHE A 35 3.33 -14.57 0.47
CA PHE A 35 4.62 -13.95 0.26
C PHE A 35 5.43 -13.91 1.56
N ALA A 36 6.75 -13.83 1.39
CA ALA A 36 7.67 -13.65 2.49
C ALA A 36 7.99 -12.15 2.60
N PRO A 37 7.57 -11.47 3.66
CA PRO A 37 7.97 -10.08 3.92
C PRO A 37 9.46 -10.04 4.31
N ASN A 38 10.08 -8.86 4.24
CA ASN A 38 11.47 -8.67 4.70
C ASN A 38 11.56 -8.80 6.22
N ASP A 39 10.57 -8.24 6.90
CA ASP A 39 10.44 -8.27 8.35
C ASP A 39 9.20 -9.06 8.75
N PRO A 40 9.17 -9.67 9.94
CA PRO A 40 7.98 -10.33 10.44
C PRO A 40 6.79 -9.37 10.47
N VAL A 41 5.65 -9.77 9.92
CA VAL A 41 4.41 -9.00 10.04
C VAL A 41 3.82 -9.28 11.41
N LEU A 42 3.98 -8.33 12.32
CA LEU A 42 3.43 -8.39 13.65
C LEU A 42 2.18 -7.50 13.69
N PHE A 43 1.02 -8.11 13.81
CA PHE A 43 -0.20 -7.35 14.05
C PHE A 43 -0.25 -6.91 15.52
N GLU A 44 -0.38 -5.62 15.70
CA GLU A 44 -0.73 -5.06 17.00
C GLU A 44 -2.25 -5.12 17.15
N ILE A 45 -2.71 -5.50 18.33
CA ILE A 45 -4.13 -5.63 18.66
C ILE A 45 -4.37 -4.81 19.93
N PRO A 46 -4.23 -3.49 19.85
CA PRO A 46 -4.49 -2.64 20.97
C PRO A 46 -5.97 -2.74 21.36
N GLN A 47 -6.20 -2.88 22.67
CA GLN A 47 -7.53 -2.87 23.25
C GLN A 47 -7.64 -1.61 24.11
N THR A 48 -8.64 -0.80 23.83
CA THR A 48 -9.04 0.27 24.75
C THR A 48 -10.00 -0.36 25.74
N ARG A 49 -9.64 -0.27 27.00
CA ARG A 49 -10.45 -0.77 28.12
C ARG A 49 -10.91 0.39 28.94
N GLU A 50 -12.16 0.35 29.38
CA GLU A 50 -12.69 1.25 30.37
C GLU A 50 -12.88 0.47 31.65
N ASP A 51 -12.20 0.89 32.70
CA ASP A 51 -12.44 0.41 34.06
C ASP A 51 -13.69 1.07 34.56
N ASP A 52 -14.70 0.29 34.90
CA ASP A 52 -15.78 0.76 35.77
C ASP A 52 -15.22 0.85 37.20
N ALA A 53 -14.31 1.81 37.39
CA ALA A 53 -13.82 2.16 38.70
C ALA A 53 -15.03 2.65 39.52
N ASP A 54 -15.61 1.78 40.28
CA ASP A 54 -16.74 2.07 41.15
C ASP A 54 -16.27 3.00 42.26
N ILE A 55 -16.05 4.27 41.89
CA ILE A 55 -15.68 5.37 42.82
C ILE A 55 -16.70 5.44 43.98
N ILE A 56 -17.91 4.96 43.74
CA ILE A 56 -19.00 4.94 44.74
C ILE A 56 -18.68 3.96 45.89
N LYS A 57 -17.89 2.92 45.64
CA LYS A 57 -17.49 1.92 46.65
C LYS A 57 -16.19 2.27 47.41
N GLY A 58 -15.48 3.33 46.99
CA GLY A 58 -14.27 3.80 47.68
C GLY A 58 -13.05 2.89 47.52
N TYR A 59 -12.99 2.10 46.48
CA TYR A 59 -11.83 1.28 46.17
C TYR A 59 -10.92 2.00 45.15
N GLU A 60 -9.61 1.97 45.36
CA GLU A 60 -8.60 2.53 44.46
C GLU A 60 -8.36 1.62 43.26
N PHE A 61 -8.81 0.37 43.30
CA PHE A 61 -8.66 -0.64 42.23
C PHE A 61 -10.01 -1.25 41.88
N PRO A 62 -10.22 -1.69 40.63
CA PRO A 62 -11.41 -2.40 40.22
C PRO A 62 -11.69 -3.59 41.17
N TYR A 63 -12.92 -3.70 41.63
CA TYR A 63 -13.29 -4.77 42.55
C TYR A 63 -13.36 -6.15 41.91
N ASP A 64 -13.68 -6.19 40.64
CA ASP A 64 -13.84 -7.41 39.89
C ASP A 64 -13.24 -7.27 38.48
N THR A 65 -12.73 -8.37 37.92
CA THR A 65 -12.23 -8.45 36.53
C THR A 65 -13.32 -8.22 35.50
N ASP A 66 -14.59 -8.40 35.84
CA ASP A 66 -15.73 -8.15 34.96
C ASP A 66 -16.06 -6.64 34.82
N ALA A 67 -15.44 -5.78 35.65
CA ALA A 67 -15.54 -4.34 35.51
C ALA A 67 -14.70 -3.73 34.39
N ASP A 68 -13.77 -4.52 33.81
CA ASP A 68 -12.89 -4.13 32.71
C ASP A 68 -13.54 -4.44 31.36
N VAL A 69 -14.18 -3.44 30.76
CA VAL A 69 -14.90 -3.59 29.49
C VAL A 69 -14.02 -3.15 28.31
N ILE A 70 -13.83 -4.05 27.35
CA ILE A 70 -13.15 -3.70 26.10
C ILE A 70 -14.11 -2.87 25.23
N VAL A 71 -13.86 -1.57 25.13
CA VAL A 71 -14.68 -0.61 24.35
C VAL A 71 -14.22 -0.48 22.91
N ALA A 72 -12.94 -0.75 22.65
CA ALA A 72 -12.40 -0.69 21.30
C ALA A 72 -11.28 -1.71 21.10
N GLN A 73 -11.24 -2.31 19.94
CA GLN A 73 -10.15 -3.20 19.51
C GLN A 73 -9.80 -2.91 18.06
N ASP A 74 -8.53 -2.57 17.82
CA ASP A 74 -7.97 -2.33 16.50
C ASP A 74 -7.03 -3.44 16.11
N VAL A 75 -6.84 -3.60 14.81
CA VAL A 75 -5.79 -4.48 14.28
C VAL A 75 -5.02 -3.69 13.25
N SER A 76 -3.74 -3.52 13.47
CA SER A 76 -2.86 -2.86 12.50
C SER A 76 -1.53 -3.60 12.39
N ALA A 77 -0.91 -3.53 11.22
CA ALA A 77 0.43 -4.06 11.00
C ALA A 77 1.18 -3.26 9.93
N PRO A 78 2.43 -2.89 10.19
CA PRO A 78 3.33 -2.50 9.12
C PRO A 78 3.74 -3.75 8.33
N ILE A 79 3.90 -3.58 7.03
CA ILE A 79 4.42 -4.61 6.15
C ILE A 79 5.53 -4.05 5.28
N THR A 80 6.67 -4.75 5.23
CA THR A 80 7.82 -4.35 4.43
C THR A 80 8.29 -5.51 3.56
N PHE A 81 8.49 -5.27 2.28
CA PHE A 81 8.94 -6.28 1.33
C PHE A 81 9.73 -5.64 0.18
N ARG A 82 10.44 -6.48 -0.58
CA ARG A 82 11.08 -6.05 -1.82
C ARG A 82 10.02 -5.83 -2.89
N GLY A 83 10.25 -4.90 -3.81
CA GLY A 83 9.31 -4.56 -4.88
C GLY A 83 9.07 -5.72 -5.86
N TYR A 84 8.31 -6.71 -5.44
CA TYR A 84 7.84 -7.79 -6.31
C TYR A 84 6.59 -7.34 -7.05
N LEU A 85 6.61 -7.38 -8.39
CA LEU A 85 5.54 -6.84 -9.22
C LEU A 85 4.18 -7.47 -8.95
N ASN A 86 4.15 -8.76 -8.61
CA ASN A 86 2.91 -9.45 -8.29
C ASN A 86 2.30 -8.95 -6.97
N ILE A 87 3.14 -8.72 -5.95
CA ILE A 87 2.68 -8.18 -4.66
C ILE A 87 2.28 -6.71 -4.81
N LEU A 88 3.06 -5.93 -5.57
CA LEU A 88 2.74 -4.54 -5.88
C LEU A 88 1.37 -4.40 -6.54
N GLY A 89 1.05 -5.23 -7.53
CA GLY A 89 -0.25 -5.22 -8.18
C GLY A 89 -1.39 -5.43 -7.18
N TRP A 90 -1.26 -6.40 -6.29
CA TRP A 90 -2.24 -6.62 -5.22
C TRP A 90 -2.34 -5.42 -4.27
N MET A 91 -1.21 -4.84 -3.83
CA MET A 91 -1.20 -3.65 -2.98
C MET A 91 -1.85 -2.44 -3.66
N PHE A 92 -1.57 -2.24 -4.95
CA PHE A 92 -2.22 -1.16 -5.71
C PHE A 92 -3.71 -1.39 -5.86
N SER A 93 -4.17 -2.62 -6.04
CA SER A 93 -5.60 -2.95 -6.05
C SER A 93 -6.26 -2.58 -4.72
N LEU A 94 -5.62 -2.88 -3.58
CA LEU A 94 -6.14 -2.55 -2.26
C LEU A 94 -6.12 -1.05 -1.97
N ILE A 95 -5.10 -0.31 -2.41
CA ILE A 95 -5.04 1.12 -2.10
C ILE A 95 -5.88 1.98 -3.05
N SER A 96 -6.01 1.55 -4.30
CA SER A 96 -6.74 2.29 -5.34
C SER A 96 -8.22 2.00 -5.38
N GLY A 97 -8.61 0.76 -5.10
CA GLY A 97 -9.96 0.27 -5.29
C GLY A 97 -10.32 -0.05 -6.74
N THR A 98 -9.37 0.04 -7.66
CA THR A 98 -9.59 -0.24 -9.08
C THR A 98 -8.48 -1.10 -9.66
N ASP A 99 -8.85 -2.00 -10.58
CA ASP A 99 -7.91 -2.74 -11.41
C ASP A 99 -8.53 -2.94 -12.80
N THR A 100 -7.93 -2.31 -13.79
CA THR A 100 -8.33 -2.52 -15.19
C THR A 100 -7.25 -3.35 -15.88
N VAL A 101 -7.60 -4.56 -16.28
CA VAL A 101 -6.67 -5.50 -16.88
C VAL A 101 -6.79 -5.51 -18.38
N VAL A 102 -5.69 -5.29 -19.08
CA VAL A 102 -5.57 -5.53 -20.53
C VAL A 102 -4.79 -6.82 -20.70
N ASN A 103 -5.43 -7.78 -21.35
CA ASN A 103 -4.92 -9.14 -21.43
C ASN A 103 -3.97 -9.35 -22.61
N SER A 104 -2.79 -9.87 -22.33
CA SER A 104 -2.05 -10.68 -23.30
C SER A 104 -1.20 -11.69 -22.52
N ALA A 105 -1.80 -12.88 -22.27
CA ALA A 105 -1.04 -13.97 -21.63
C ALA A 105 0.29 -14.22 -22.35
N PRO A 106 1.40 -14.43 -21.66
CA PRO A 106 1.58 -14.52 -20.20
C PRO A 106 1.83 -13.17 -19.50
N ASN A 107 1.59 -12.05 -20.14
CA ASN A 107 1.84 -10.71 -19.63
C ASN A 107 0.52 -9.97 -19.52
N TYR A 108 0.25 -9.43 -18.36
CA TYR A 108 -0.95 -8.66 -18.07
C TYR A 108 -0.58 -7.24 -17.66
N ALA A 109 -1.29 -6.27 -18.20
CA ALA A 109 -1.16 -4.87 -17.82
C ALA A 109 -2.31 -4.49 -16.89
N HIS A 110 -1.99 -4.24 -15.64
CA HIS A 110 -2.91 -3.79 -14.61
C HIS A 110 -2.84 -2.28 -14.49
N THR A 111 -3.95 -1.60 -14.69
CA THR A 111 -4.03 -0.15 -14.53
C THR A 111 -4.87 0.18 -13.30
N HIS A 112 -4.25 0.84 -12.35
CA HIS A 112 -4.83 1.27 -11.09
C HIS A 112 -5.00 2.79 -11.08
N LYS A 113 -6.17 3.22 -10.60
CA LYS A 113 -6.53 4.63 -10.40
C LYS A 113 -7.17 4.79 -9.05
N ILE A 114 -7.27 6.00 -8.55
CA ILE A 114 -8.00 6.24 -7.31
C ILE A 114 -9.49 5.99 -7.53
N GLN A 115 -10.10 5.22 -6.64
CA GLN A 115 -11.55 5.04 -6.63
C GLN A 115 -12.24 6.36 -6.27
N ASP A 116 -13.33 6.67 -6.95
CA ASP A 116 -14.16 7.81 -6.61
C ASP A 116 -14.92 7.55 -5.30
N ALA A 117 -14.57 8.30 -4.26
CA ALA A 117 -15.20 8.18 -2.94
C ALA A 117 -16.66 8.65 -2.93
N CYS A 118 -17.10 9.41 -3.93
CA CYS A 118 -18.52 9.79 -4.08
C CYS A 118 -19.38 8.62 -4.56
N VAL A 119 -18.76 7.65 -5.24
CA VAL A 119 -19.45 6.44 -5.73
C VAL A 119 -19.31 5.29 -4.72
N ASN A 120 -18.14 5.15 -4.13
CA ASN A 120 -17.88 4.15 -3.11
C ASN A 120 -16.87 4.71 -2.09
N ASP A 121 -17.34 4.98 -0.89
CA ASP A 121 -16.57 5.56 0.20
C ASP A 121 -15.80 4.52 1.03
N GLN A 122 -16.01 3.23 0.74
CA GLN A 122 -15.32 2.14 1.43
C GLN A 122 -14.05 1.71 0.69
N PRO A 123 -12.91 1.63 1.37
CA PRO A 123 -11.71 1.03 0.80
C PRO A 123 -11.91 -0.47 0.56
N PRO A 124 -11.28 -1.03 -0.48
CA PRO A 124 -11.26 -2.48 -0.67
C PRO A 124 -10.65 -3.16 0.54
N SER A 125 -11.25 -4.27 0.94
CA SER A 125 -10.71 -5.10 2.02
C SER A 125 -10.41 -6.53 1.55
N THR A 126 -9.57 -7.22 2.29
CA THR A 126 -9.14 -8.58 1.99
C THR A 126 -8.96 -9.40 3.26
N ASN A 127 -8.94 -10.71 3.12
CA ASN A 127 -8.57 -11.65 4.18
C ASN A 127 -7.06 -11.91 4.14
N VAL A 128 -6.41 -11.92 5.29
CA VAL A 128 -5.00 -12.24 5.43
C VAL A 128 -4.75 -13.25 6.55
N VAL A 129 -3.68 -14.03 6.40
CA VAL A 129 -3.22 -14.97 7.42
C VAL A 129 -1.73 -14.74 7.64
N ALA A 130 -1.34 -14.55 8.89
CA ALA A 130 0.06 -14.53 9.30
C ALA A 130 0.41 -15.86 9.97
N VAL A 131 1.52 -16.47 9.55
CA VAL A 131 2.07 -17.70 10.13
C VAL A 131 3.52 -17.44 10.52
N PHE A 132 3.82 -17.69 11.78
CA PHE A 132 5.21 -17.65 12.25
C PHE A 132 5.86 -19.02 12.04
N ALA A 133 7.03 -19.00 11.43
CA ALA A 133 7.84 -20.11 10.98
C ALA A 133 7.59 -21.45 11.64
N ASN A 134 7.33 -22.47 10.82
CA ASN A 134 7.22 -23.86 11.20
C ASN A 134 6.20 -24.16 12.31
N ASP A 135 5.40 -23.20 12.71
CA ASP A 135 4.30 -23.41 13.60
C ASP A 135 3.07 -23.80 12.76
N THR A 136 2.93 -25.08 12.53
CA THR A 136 1.75 -25.66 11.82
C THR A 136 0.49 -25.64 12.68
N ALA A 137 0.59 -25.11 13.89
CA ALA A 137 -0.47 -25.18 14.90
C ALA A 137 -1.13 -23.82 15.17
N SER A 138 -0.65 -22.72 14.57
CA SER A 138 -1.17 -21.39 14.89
C SER A 138 -1.18 -20.47 13.68
N TYR A 139 -2.36 -20.29 13.11
CA TYR A 139 -2.64 -19.35 12.03
C TYR A 139 -3.42 -18.17 12.59
N TYR A 140 -2.84 -16.98 12.50
CA TYR A 140 -3.53 -15.74 12.86
C TYR A 140 -4.29 -15.23 11.64
N LYS A 141 -5.61 -15.32 11.70
CA LYS A 141 -6.52 -14.96 10.61
C LYS A 141 -7.15 -13.61 10.89
N PHE A 142 -7.03 -12.69 9.92
CA PHE A 142 -7.55 -11.34 9.97
C PHE A 142 -8.48 -11.11 8.79
N LYS A 143 -9.60 -10.44 9.04
CA LYS A 143 -10.57 -10.06 8.02
C LYS A 143 -10.77 -8.55 7.98
N GLY A 144 -11.42 -8.03 6.93
CA GLY A 144 -11.63 -6.61 6.77
C GLY A 144 -10.31 -5.83 6.66
N VAL A 145 -9.24 -6.44 6.14
CA VAL A 145 -7.93 -5.81 6.08
C VAL A 145 -7.85 -4.88 4.89
N CYS A 146 -7.72 -3.59 5.18
CA CYS A 146 -7.53 -2.51 4.20
C CYS A 146 -6.09 -2.01 4.23
N LEU A 147 -5.65 -1.37 3.14
CA LEU A 147 -4.36 -0.73 3.05
C LEU A 147 -4.50 0.79 3.29
N GLY A 148 -3.97 1.27 4.42
CA GLY A 148 -4.01 2.68 4.80
C GLY A 148 -2.97 3.51 4.08
N GLU A 149 -1.74 3.00 3.98
CA GLU A 149 -0.62 3.67 3.33
C GLU A 149 0.19 2.68 2.49
N LEU A 150 0.70 3.14 1.37
CA LEU A 150 1.65 2.44 0.52
C LEU A 150 2.78 3.38 0.14
N LYS A 151 4.01 2.96 0.44
CA LYS A 151 5.23 3.71 0.12
C LYS A 151 6.19 2.80 -0.66
N ILE A 152 6.69 3.28 -1.77
CA ILE A 152 7.68 2.62 -2.60
C ILE A 152 8.93 3.49 -2.63
N VAL A 153 10.06 2.94 -2.21
CA VAL A 153 11.36 3.60 -2.24
C VAL A 153 12.28 2.86 -3.19
N VAL A 154 12.86 3.59 -4.11
CA VAL A 154 13.82 3.08 -5.10
C VAL A 154 15.05 3.95 -5.06
N ASP A 155 16.13 3.45 -4.51
CA ASP A 155 17.43 4.14 -4.50
C ASP A 155 18.43 3.42 -5.42
N LYS A 156 19.35 4.18 -5.98
CA LYS A 156 20.44 3.66 -6.80
C LYS A 156 21.67 3.36 -5.94
N PRO A 157 22.34 2.20 -6.11
CA PRO A 157 21.91 0.99 -6.81
C PRO A 157 21.17 0.07 -5.83
N GLY A 158 19.90 -0.15 -5.99
CA GLY A 158 19.18 -0.96 -5.02
C GLY A 158 17.90 -1.62 -5.56
N VAL A 159 17.44 -2.59 -4.81
CA VAL A 159 16.12 -3.20 -5.01
C VAL A 159 15.07 -2.23 -4.43
N ALA A 160 13.96 -2.06 -5.11
CA ALA A 160 12.85 -1.30 -4.57
C ALA A 160 12.39 -1.92 -3.24
N ILE A 161 12.19 -1.07 -2.25
CA ILE A 161 11.60 -1.44 -0.96
C ILE A 161 10.20 -0.86 -0.89
N VAL A 162 9.27 -1.70 -0.50
CA VAL A 162 7.86 -1.32 -0.37
C VAL A 162 7.46 -1.48 1.08
N THR A 163 6.84 -0.46 1.62
CA THR A 163 6.23 -0.48 2.94
C THR A 163 4.74 -0.17 2.82
N GLY A 164 3.94 -0.80 3.65
CA GLY A 164 2.52 -0.55 3.73
C GLY A 164 2.02 -0.62 5.17
N THR A 165 0.91 0.02 5.45
CA THR A 165 0.22 -0.09 6.73
C THR A 165 -1.12 -0.76 6.51
N LEU A 166 -1.27 -1.94 7.06
CA LEU A 166 -2.51 -2.72 7.02
C LEU A 166 -3.37 -2.39 8.23
N VAL A 167 -4.66 -2.23 8.03
CA VAL A 167 -5.65 -1.98 9.09
C VAL A 167 -6.80 -2.97 8.91
N GLY A 168 -7.08 -3.77 9.94
CA GLY A 168 -8.15 -4.77 9.93
C GLY A 168 -9.37 -4.32 10.73
N ASP A 169 -10.43 -5.12 10.68
CA ASP A 169 -11.70 -4.84 11.39
C ASP A 169 -11.61 -4.99 12.93
N GLY A 170 -10.47 -5.42 13.44
CA GLY A 170 -10.27 -5.69 14.87
C GLY A 170 -10.51 -7.16 15.25
N THR A 171 -11.06 -7.97 14.35
CA THR A 171 -11.31 -9.39 14.63
C THR A 171 -10.07 -10.22 14.32
N VAL A 172 -9.62 -10.98 15.30
CA VAL A 172 -8.52 -11.94 15.16
C VAL A 172 -9.04 -13.33 15.51
N THR A 173 -8.82 -14.26 14.60
CA THR A 173 -9.10 -15.68 14.86
C THR A 173 -7.79 -16.44 14.89
N LEU A 174 -7.53 -17.14 15.98
CA LEU A 174 -6.44 -18.11 16.07
C LEU A 174 -6.98 -19.47 15.69
N ASP A 175 -6.44 -20.06 14.64
CA ASP A 175 -6.85 -21.36 14.13
C ASP A 175 -5.62 -22.26 14.00
N ASN A 176 -5.84 -23.57 14.12
CA ASN A 176 -4.82 -24.59 13.92
C ASN A 176 -4.88 -25.23 12.53
N THR A 177 -5.78 -24.79 11.68
CA THR A 177 -5.97 -25.29 10.32
C THR A 177 -5.99 -24.15 9.31
N PHE A 178 -5.38 -24.39 8.15
CA PHE A 178 -5.43 -23.50 7.02
C PHE A 178 -5.39 -24.30 5.73
N SER A 179 -6.39 -24.10 4.88
CA SER A 179 -6.58 -24.83 3.62
C SER A 179 -6.36 -23.95 2.36
N GLY A 180 -5.81 -22.78 2.52
CA GLY A 180 -5.54 -21.87 1.40
C GLY A 180 -4.40 -22.32 0.48
N SER A 181 -4.21 -21.61 -0.62
CA SER A 181 -3.18 -21.91 -1.63
C SER A 181 -1.76 -21.73 -1.11
N SER A 182 -0.83 -22.50 -1.66
CA SER A 182 0.61 -22.43 -1.38
C SER A 182 1.44 -21.70 -2.46
N THR A 183 0.81 -20.97 -3.39
CA THR A 183 1.53 -20.30 -4.47
C THR A 183 2.29 -19.10 -3.94
N LEU A 184 3.62 -19.06 -4.17
CA LEU A 184 4.49 -17.97 -3.76
C LEU A 184 4.34 -16.76 -4.71
N ALA A 185 4.11 -15.58 -4.16
CA ALA A 185 3.97 -14.32 -4.89
C ALA A 185 5.27 -13.50 -5.01
N ASN A 186 6.39 -13.94 -4.39
CA ASN A 186 7.68 -13.25 -4.44
C ASN A 186 8.38 -13.46 -5.80
N VAL A 187 7.81 -12.95 -6.87
CA VAL A 187 8.35 -13.05 -8.23
C VAL A 187 8.52 -11.67 -8.86
N ASP A 188 9.49 -11.56 -9.78
CA ASP A 188 9.74 -10.34 -10.56
C ASP A 188 10.08 -9.10 -9.72
N VAL A 189 11.16 -9.21 -8.95
CA VAL A 189 11.72 -8.07 -8.20
C VAL A 189 12.15 -6.95 -9.15
N ILE A 190 11.73 -5.74 -8.86
CA ILE A 190 12.20 -4.52 -9.50
C ILE A 190 13.38 -3.92 -8.74
N SER A 191 14.36 -3.43 -9.46
CA SER A 191 15.52 -2.75 -8.89
C SER A 191 15.64 -1.35 -9.45
N GLY A 192 16.26 -0.48 -8.66
CA GLY A 192 16.66 0.84 -9.10
C GLY A 192 17.67 0.76 -10.25
N VAL A 193 17.98 1.91 -10.77
CA VAL A 193 18.76 2.09 -11.98
C VAL A 193 20.10 1.38 -11.94
N ASP A 194 20.32 0.47 -12.86
CA ASP A 194 21.64 0.07 -13.26
C ASP A 194 22.11 0.99 -14.40
N VAL A 195 23.16 1.78 -14.14
CA VAL A 195 23.71 2.74 -15.13
C VAL A 195 24.28 1.96 -16.29
N GLY A 196 23.63 2.05 -17.43
CA GLY A 196 24.02 1.34 -18.64
C GLY A 196 23.10 0.17 -19.03
N SER A 197 22.15 -0.22 -18.20
CA SER A 197 21.12 -1.18 -18.56
C SER A 197 20.02 -0.52 -19.42
N ALA A 198 19.51 -1.27 -20.41
CA ALA A 198 18.31 -0.87 -21.15
C ALA A 198 17.06 -0.82 -20.25
N TYR A 199 17.12 -1.50 -19.11
CA TYR A 199 16.09 -1.59 -18.09
C TYR A 199 16.52 -0.82 -16.84
N GLY A 200 15.64 -0.69 -15.86
CA GLY A 200 15.85 0.06 -14.63
C GLY A 200 14.90 1.25 -14.54
N GLY A 201 15.30 2.26 -13.78
CA GLY A 201 14.46 3.44 -13.55
C GLY A 201 14.63 4.53 -14.62
N ASP A 202 13.53 5.13 -15.03
CA ASP A 202 13.50 6.34 -15.85
C ASP A 202 12.50 7.32 -15.24
N PHE A 203 12.96 8.52 -14.97
CA PHE A 203 12.12 9.62 -14.57
C PHE A 203 11.95 10.58 -15.74
N LYS A 204 10.70 10.93 -16.05
CA LYS A 204 10.35 11.87 -17.10
C LYS A 204 9.52 13.01 -16.53
N GLN A 205 9.75 14.20 -17.03
CA GLN A 205 8.99 15.39 -16.69
C GLN A 205 8.73 16.24 -17.93
N GLY A 206 7.58 16.88 -17.97
CA GLY A 206 7.21 17.84 -19.00
C GLY A 206 6.14 18.81 -18.53
N PRO A 207 5.81 19.82 -19.33
CA PRO A 207 4.66 20.66 -19.05
C PRO A 207 3.37 19.85 -19.13
N TYR A 208 2.38 20.21 -18.32
CA TYR A 208 1.07 19.59 -18.33
C TYR A 208 0.48 19.58 -19.75
N GLY A 209 0.09 18.40 -20.23
CA GLY A 209 -0.42 18.21 -21.60
C GLY A 209 0.64 18.28 -22.70
N GLY A 210 1.92 18.40 -22.37
CA GLY A 210 3.02 18.45 -23.31
C GLY A 210 3.84 17.15 -23.41
N SER A 211 4.97 17.23 -24.09
CA SER A 211 5.89 16.11 -24.22
C SER A 211 6.75 15.92 -22.97
N LEU A 212 6.93 14.67 -22.57
CA LEU A 212 7.80 14.31 -21.46
C LEU A 212 9.26 14.17 -21.89
N VAL A 213 10.17 14.76 -21.13
CA VAL A 213 11.62 14.65 -21.31
C VAL A 213 12.17 13.67 -20.29
N SER A 214 13.01 12.72 -20.74
CA SER A 214 13.65 11.71 -19.89
C SER A 214 14.87 12.28 -19.18
N TYR A 215 14.97 11.99 -17.88
CA TYR A 215 16.11 12.28 -17.00
C TYR A 215 16.83 11.00 -16.56
N LYS A 216 16.71 9.91 -17.34
CA LYS A 216 17.25 8.60 -17.00
C LYS A 216 18.73 8.62 -16.61
N SER A 217 19.57 9.40 -17.29
CA SER A 217 21.01 9.52 -17.01
C SER A 217 21.32 10.23 -15.69
N LEU A 218 20.39 11.02 -15.18
CA LEU A 218 20.52 11.82 -13.97
C LEU A 218 19.72 11.26 -12.79
N PHE A 219 18.86 10.28 -13.07
CA PHE A 219 17.99 9.67 -12.06
C PHE A 219 18.80 8.88 -11.03
N MET A 220 18.60 9.16 -9.75
CA MET A 220 19.30 8.52 -8.63
C MET A 220 18.37 7.71 -7.74
N GLY A 221 17.12 8.06 -7.69
CA GLY A 221 16.14 7.37 -6.85
C GLY A 221 14.82 8.11 -6.80
N ALA A 222 13.81 7.45 -6.25
CA ALA A 222 12.50 8.02 -6.03
C ALA A 222 11.81 7.41 -4.82
N GLU A 223 10.91 8.17 -4.26
CA GLU A 223 9.96 7.75 -3.23
C GLU A 223 8.55 8.12 -3.68
N PHE A 224 7.67 7.14 -3.78
CA PHE A 224 6.26 7.33 -4.10
C PHE A 224 5.41 6.89 -2.92
N THR A 225 4.56 7.77 -2.43
CA THR A 225 3.72 7.52 -1.25
C THR A 225 2.27 7.83 -1.58
N ILE A 226 1.39 6.90 -1.26
CA ILE A 226 -0.06 7.06 -1.26
C ILE A 226 -0.56 6.82 0.15
N ASN A 227 -1.39 7.72 0.66
CA ASN A 227 -2.06 7.56 1.94
C ASN A 227 -3.58 7.73 1.73
N ASN A 228 -4.34 6.74 2.11
CA ASN A 228 -5.80 6.73 2.01
C ASN A 228 -6.46 7.52 3.15
N GLY A 229 -5.68 7.87 4.21
CA GLY A 229 -6.21 8.61 5.36
C GLY A 229 -7.41 7.93 5.97
N LEU A 230 -7.34 6.59 6.19
CA LEU A 230 -8.48 5.81 6.67
C LEU A 230 -9.05 6.40 7.95
N ASP A 231 -10.36 6.57 7.98
CA ASP A 231 -11.08 7.04 9.15
C ASP A 231 -11.47 5.85 10.05
N ILE A 232 -10.65 5.64 11.07
CA ILE A 232 -10.86 4.57 12.04
C ILE A 232 -11.88 4.99 13.11
N ALA A 233 -11.93 6.26 13.46
CA ALA A 233 -12.76 6.76 14.55
C ALA A 233 -14.26 6.62 14.22
N ASP A 234 -14.66 7.06 13.04
CA ASP A 234 -16.06 6.98 12.59
C ASP A 234 -16.49 5.56 12.21
N GLY A 235 -15.55 4.67 11.93
CA GLY A 235 -15.82 3.27 11.62
C GLY A 235 -16.47 2.46 12.74
N ARG A 236 -16.48 3.01 13.98
CA ARG A 236 -17.04 2.39 15.19
C ARG A 236 -18.45 2.81 15.53
N LEU A 237 -19.09 3.65 14.74
CA LEU A 237 -20.44 4.17 15.00
C LEU A 237 -21.55 3.10 14.91
N ASN A 238 -21.20 1.85 14.75
CA ASN A 238 -22.19 0.78 14.67
C ASN A 238 -22.52 0.27 16.08
N PHE A 239 -23.64 0.72 16.65
CA PHE A 239 -24.17 0.30 17.95
C PHE A 239 -24.66 -1.16 17.99
N ALA A 240 -24.25 -1.98 17.05
CA ALA A 240 -24.54 -3.41 17.07
C ALA A 240 -23.78 -4.14 18.20
N ALA A 241 -24.17 -5.36 18.49
CA ALA A 241 -23.64 -6.19 19.59
C ALA A 241 -22.11 -6.40 19.61
N ASN A 242 -21.39 -5.91 18.61
CA ASN A 242 -19.94 -6.01 18.45
C ASN A 242 -19.29 -4.63 18.24
N ALA A 243 -19.78 -3.58 18.89
CA ALA A 243 -19.30 -2.20 18.77
C ALA A 243 -17.80 -2.00 19.04
N LYS A 244 -17.12 -2.95 19.67
CA LYS A 244 -15.67 -2.93 19.87
C LYS A 244 -14.86 -3.11 18.58
N TYR A 245 -15.46 -3.63 17.51
CA TYR A 245 -14.83 -3.84 16.24
C TYR A 245 -15.20 -2.74 15.24
N LEU A 246 -14.36 -2.55 14.22
CA LEU A 246 -14.67 -1.64 13.13
C LEU A 246 -15.77 -2.27 12.26
N GLY A 247 -16.93 -1.65 12.24
CA GLY A 247 -18.06 -2.08 11.38
C GLY A 247 -17.90 -1.67 9.92
N SER A 248 -17.14 -0.59 9.67
CA SER A 248 -16.77 -0.12 8.33
C SER A 248 -15.53 0.75 8.42
N LEU A 249 -14.72 0.74 7.37
CA LEU A 249 -13.68 1.74 7.16
C LEU A 249 -14.07 2.64 6.00
N ARG A 250 -13.77 3.92 6.10
CA ARG A 250 -14.02 4.89 5.04
C ARG A 250 -12.74 5.59 4.63
N PHE A 251 -12.73 6.07 3.39
CA PHE A 251 -11.68 6.95 2.93
C PHE A 251 -11.80 8.30 3.64
N GLY A 252 -10.72 8.73 4.29
CA GLY A 252 -10.56 10.08 4.76
C GLY A 252 -9.88 10.97 3.73
N LYS A 253 -9.07 11.91 4.20
CA LYS A 253 -8.30 12.81 3.33
C LYS A 253 -7.13 12.07 2.70
N ARG A 254 -7.29 11.65 1.46
CA ARG A 254 -6.23 10.98 0.69
C ARG A 254 -5.13 11.95 0.25
N SER A 255 -3.90 11.48 0.25
CA SER A 255 -2.75 12.24 -0.23
C SER A 255 -1.81 11.39 -1.06
N VAL A 256 -1.14 12.04 -2.02
CA VAL A 256 -0.15 11.42 -2.90
C VAL A 256 1.05 12.34 -3.02
N ALA A 257 2.23 11.78 -2.89
CA ALA A 257 3.49 12.49 -3.08
C ALA A 257 4.47 11.63 -3.90
N LEU A 258 5.20 12.27 -4.78
CA LEU A 258 6.33 11.68 -5.49
C LEU A 258 7.56 12.55 -5.20
N THR A 259 8.58 11.96 -4.61
CA THR A 259 9.88 12.61 -4.41
C THR A 259 10.89 11.92 -5.30
N VAL A 260 11.63 12.69 -6.08
CA VAL A 260 12.62 12.19 -7.03
C VAL A 260 13.98 12.78 -6.71
N LYS A 261 15.01 11.94 -6.70
CA LYS A 261 16.40 12.34 -6.54
C LYS A 261 17.08 12.33 -7.92
N VAL A 262 17.60 13.47 -8.34
CA VAL A 262 18.34 13.62 -9.60
C VAL A 262 19.72 14.19 -9.34
N GLN A 263 20.71 13.72 -10.12
CA GLN A 263 22.08 14.20 -10.07
C GLN A 263 22.28 15.37 -11.04
N GLY A 264 23.09 16.35 -10.65
CA GLY A 264 23.58 17.41 -11.53
C GLY A 264 22.83 18.73 -11.40
N HIS A 265 23.43 19.77 -11.98
CA HIS A 265 22.97 21.15 -11.92
C HIS A 265 21.84 21.42 -12.94
N GLN A 266 20.76 20.64 -12.82
CA GLN A 266 19.50 20.91 -13.52
C GLN A 266 18.61 21.87 -12.71
N GLY A 267 19.18 22.46 -11.66
CA GLY A 267 18.49 23.32 -10.70
C GLY A 267 17.67 24.42 -11.33
N ASP A 268 18.17 25.04 -12.38
CA ASP A 268 17.48 26.18 -12.99
C ASP A 268 16.10 25.82 -13.55
N LEU A 269 15.95 24.68 -14.23
CA LEU A 269 14.67 24.27 -14.80
C LEU A 269 13.66 23.87 -13.71
N PHE A 270 14.10 23.15 -12.70
CA PHE A 270 13.25 22.76 -11.58
C PHE A 270 12.90 23.97 -10.72
N TRP A 271 13.88 24.85 -10.44
CA TRP A 271 13.67 26.09 -9.70
C TRP A 271 12.73 27.05 -10.42
N GLN A 272 12.89 27.24 -11.74
CA GLN A 272 11.96 28.03 -12.51
C GLN A 272 10.53 27.49 -12.46
N ALA A 273 10.36 26.17 -12.63
CA ALA A 273 9.05 25.52 -12.52
C ALA A 273 8.45 25.64 -11.11
N TYR A 274 9.29 25.55 -10.06
CA TYR A 274 8.87 25.72 -8.68
C TYR A 274 8.40 27.15 -8.40
N LEU A 275 9.21 28.14 -8.74
CA LEU A 275 8.89 29.56 -8.51
C LEU A 275 7.65 30.01 -9.31
N ALA A 276 7.53 29.55 -10.55
CA ALA A 276 6.39 29.85 -11.40
C ALA A 276 5.14 29.02 -11.08
N LYS A 277 5.23 28.04 -10.16
CA LYS A 277 4.16 27.08 -9.87
C LYS A 277 3.62 26.41 -11.13
N THR A 278 4.53 26.08 -12.05
CA THR A 278 4.18 25.49 -13.34
C THR A 278 3.47 24.16 -13.14
N LYS A 279 2.36 23.96 -13.86
CA LYS A 279 1.70 22.65 -13.91
C LYS A 279 2.54 21.68 -14.74
N LEU A 280 2.86 20.56 -14.17
CA LEU A 280 3.73 19.53 -14.74
C LEU A 280 3.01 18.21 -14.88
N ASP A 281 3.51 17.39 -15.80
CA ASP A 281 3.23 15.97 -15.95
C ASP A 281 4.53 15.22 -15.64
N VAL A 282 4.47 14.24 -14.75
CA VAL A 282 5.63 13.45 -14.35
C VAL A 282 5.32 11.96 -14.44
N GLN A 283 6.33 11.19 -14.86
CA GLN A 283 6.26 9.75 -15.02
C GLN A 283 7.52 9.11 -14.45
N LEU A 284 7.32 8.11 -13.59
CA LEU A 284 8.38 7.27 -13.06
C LEU A 284 8.15 5.85 -13.55
N THR A 285 9.08 5.34 -14.35
CA THR A 285 9.05 3.96 -14.84
C THR A 285 10.18 3.17 -14.19
N ILE A 286 9.89 2.01 -13.63
CA ILE A 286 10.88 1.08 -13.09
C ILE A 286 10.65 -0.27 -13.76
N ALA A 287 11.60 -0.69 -14.59
CA ALA A 287 11.47 -1.88 -15.42
C ALA A 287 12.56 -2.91 -15.12
N LYS A 288 12.15 -4.15 -14.89
CA LYS A 288 13.02 -5.34 -14.89
C LYS A 288 13.26 -5.83 -16.32
N SER A 289 12.22 -5.72 -17.14
CA SER A 289 12.24 -6.10 -18.56
C SER A 289 11.14 -5.36 -19.32
N ALA A 290 11.07 -5.54 -20.64
CA ALA A 290 9.99 -4.95 -21.44
C ALA A 290 8.58 -5.44 -21.05
N THR A 291 8.47 -6.60 -20.39
CA THR A 291 7.21 -7.22 -19.99
C THR A 291 7.01 -7.28 -18.49
N ARG A 292 7.91 -6.67 -17.72
CA ARG A 292 7.90 -6.66 -16.24
C ARG A 292 8.31 -5.27 -15.76
N SER A 293 7.34 -4.44 -15.45
CA SER A 293 7.58 -3.04 -15.07
C SER A 293 6.45 -2.48 -14.22
N ILE A 294 6.75 -1.39 -13.54
CA ILE A 294 5.78 -0.47 -12.96
C ILE A 294 5.99 0.91 -13.60
N ASP A 295 4.90 1.54 -13.96
CA ASP A 295 4.84 2.90 -14.48
C ASP A 295 3.90 3.72 -13.59
N ILE A 296 4.42 4.76 -12.97
CA ILE A 296 3.70 5.66 -12.07
C ILE A 296 3.63 7.02 -12.73
N ARG A 297 2.44 7.50 -13.04
CA ARG A 297 2.22 8.80 -13.69
C ARG A 297 1.34 9.72 -12.87
N ILE A 298 1.78 10.94 -12.70
CA ILE A 298 1.03 12.04 -12.09
C ILE A 298 0.91 13.14 -13.16
N GLN A 299 -0.23 13.17 -13.84
CA GLN A 299 -0.42 14.02 -15.01
C GLN A 299 -0.57 15.49 -14.67
N LYS A 300 -1.01 15.80 -13.46
CA LYS A 300 -1.20 17.17 -13.00
C LYS A 300 -0.58 17.34 -11.64
N CYS A 301 0.58 17.93 -11.62
CA CYS A 301 1.31 18.20 -10.37
C CYS A 301 2.00 19.56 -10.42
N THR A 302 2.49 19.99 -9.26
CA THR A 302 3.44 21.09 -9.12
C THR A 302 4.58 20.63 -8.23
N ILE A 303 5.73 21.28 -8.32
CA ILE A 303 6.81 21.07 -7.38
C ILE A 303 6.41 21.69 -6.04
N ALA A 304 6.40 20.89 -4.99
CA ALA A 304 6.08 21.32 -3.63
C ALA A 304 7.33 21.81 -2.87
N SER A 305 8.47 21.14 -3.09
CA SER A 305 9.74 21.52 -2.48
C SER A 305 10.91 21.02 -3.33
N ILE A 306 12.02 21.72 -3.24
CA ILE A 306 13.32 21.33 -3.78
C ILE A 306 14.33 21.42 -2.64
N LYS A 307 15.08 20.34 -2.42
CA LYS A 307 16.23 20.33 -1.53
C LYS A 307 17.48 20.03 -2.33
N GLU A 308 18.43 20.92 -2.25
CA GLU A 308 19.75 20.73 -2.84
C GLU A 308 20.70 20.19 -1.77
N SER A 309 21.48 19.20 -2.10
CA SER A 309 22.55 18.70 -1.25
C SER A 309 23.82 18.53 -2.05
N PHE A 310 24.91 18.99 -1.49
CA PHE A 310 26.25 18.84 -2.05
C PHE A 310 27.03 17.82 -1.24
N ASN A 311 27.35 16.70 -1.86
CA ASN A 311 28.09 15.62 -1.21
C ASN A 311 29.57 15.61 -1.68
N GLY A 312 30.23 16.77 -1.64
CA GLY A 312 31.65 16.93 -1.93
C GLY A 312 32.10 16.69 -3.38
N ILE A 313 31.40 15.83 -4.11
CA ILE A 313 31.74 15.43 -5.49
C ILE A 313 30.56 15.58 -6.44
N ARG A 314 29.33 15.58 -5.94
CA ARG A 314 28.10 15.57 -6.76
C ARG A 314 27.00 16.43 -6.16
N ASP A 315 26.40 17.29 -6.97
CA ASP A 315 25.17 17.97 -6.63
C ASP A 315 24.01 16.98 -6.76
N GLN A 316 23.14 16.97 -5.76
CA GLN A 316 21.95 16.15 -5.75
C GLN A 316 20.74 17.03 -5.42
N ASN A 317 19.73 16.98 -6.26
CA ASN A 317 18.44 17.62 -6.04
C ASN A 317 17.39 16.57 -5.63
N GLU A 318 16.74 16.82 -4.51
CA GLU A 318 15.56 16.07 -4.08
C GLU A 318 14.33 16.94 -4.34
N ILE A 319 13.48 16.49 -5.24
CA ILE A 319 12.33 17.26 -5.76
C ILE A 319 11.06 16.52 -5.35
N THR A 320 10.21 17.19 -4.58
CA THR A 320 8.92 16.64 -4.16
C THR A 320 7.79 17.26 -4.99
N TYR A 321 6.98 16.40 -5.59
CA TYR A 321 5.80 16.75 -6.39
C TYR A 321 4.53 16.56 -5.59
N LYS A 322 3.62 17.53 -5.70
CA LYS A 322 2.27 17.47 -5.15
C LYS A 322 1.30 17.18 -6.29
N ALA A 323 0.57 16.08 -6.17
CA ALA A 323 -0.44 15.70 -7.14
C ALA A 323 -1.73 16.53 -6.97
N TYR A 324 -2.41 16.79 -8.09
CA TYR A 324 -3.74 17.36 -8.14
C TYR A 324 -4.67 16.42 -8.92
N PHE A 325 -5.95 16.53 -8.62
CA PHE A 325 -6.95 15.76 -9.31
C PHE A 325 -7.01 16.19 -10.79
N GLU A 326 -7.03 15.21 -11.69
CA GLU A 326 -7.20 15.40 -13.11
C GLU A 326 -8.56 14.88 -13.53
N ASP A 327 -9.42 15.78 -13.98
CA ASP A 327 -10.82 15.52 -14.33
C ASP A 327 -11.05 15.42 -15.84
N THR A 328 -9.99 15.54 -16.66
CA THR A 328 -10.14 15.47 -18.11
C THR A 328 -10.19 14.04 -18.63
N GLY A 329 -11.28 13.72 -19.29
CA GLY A 329 -11.42 12.50 -20.09
C GLY A 329 -11.40 11.20 -19.29
N SER A 330 -10.57 10.25 -19.70
CA SER A 330 -10.56 8.88 -19.19
C SER A 330 -9.78 8.69 -17.89
N ILE A 331 -9.10 9.72 -17.38
CA ILE A 331 -8.19 9.54 -16.24
C ILE A 331 -8.91 9.68 -14.92
N ASN A 332 -9.54 10.80 -14.65
CA ASN A 332 -10.33 11.07 -13.46
C ASN A 332 -9.64 10.60 -12.15
N SER A 333 -8.35 10.95 -12.00
CA SER A 333 -7.50 10.48 -10.91
C SER A 333 -6.29 11.40 -10.73
N PRO A 334 -5.78 11.62 -9.50
CA PRO A 334 -4.54 12.37 -9.29
C PRO A 334 -3.30 11.59 -9.74
N TRP A 335 -3.40 10.29 -9.94
CA TRP A 335 -2.33 9.41 -10.38
C TRP A 335 -2.87 8.19 -11.14
N VAL A 336 -2.04 7.62 -11.97
CA VAL A 336 -2.28 6.35 -12.64
C VAL A 336 -1.04 5.48 -12.47
N VAL A 337 -1.24 4.23 -12.07
CA VAL A 337 -0.17 3.25 -12.00
C VAL A 337 -0.50 2.10 -12.95
N THR A 338 0.46 1.76 -13.82
CA THR A 338 0.35 0.59 -14.69
C THR A 338 1.43 -0.41 -14.32
N ILE A 339 1.03 -1.64 -14.03
CA ILE A 339 1.93 -2.74 -13.67
C ILE A 339 1.85 -3.83 -14.72
N LEU A 340 3.00 -4.18 -15.29
CA LEU A 340 3.16 -5.32 -16.19
C LEU A 340 3.71 -6.50 -15.39
N ASN A 341 2.92 -7.56 -15.27
CA ASN A 341 3.31 -8.77 -14.56
C ASN A 341 2.66 -10.05 -15.12
N GLY A 342 2.76 -11.18 -14.41
CA GLY A 342 2.24 -12.48 -14.83
C GLY A 342 0.88 -12.86 -14.24
N ASP A 343 0.27 -12.02 -13.39
CA ASP A 343 -1.02 -12.32 -12.76
C ASP A 343 -2.19 -11.84 -13.61
N ALA A 344 -3.22 -12.66 -13.74
CA ALA A 344 -4.36 -12.35 -14.61
C ALA A 344 -5.36 -11.36 -14.00
N ALA A 345 -5.48 -11.33 -12.67
CA ALA A 345 -6.41 -10.44 -11.97
C ALA A 345 -6.06 -10.33 -10.49
N TYR A 346 -6.34 -9.19 -9.89
CA TYR A 346 -6.25 -8.92 -8.43
C TYR A 346 -7.59 -8.60 -7.80
N LEU A 347 -8.51 -8.05 -8.57
CA LEU A 347 -9.87 -7.75 -8.10
C LEU A 347 -10.86 -8.70 -8.78
N LEU A 348 -11.79 -9.23 -8.01
CA LEU A 348 -13.01 -9.77 -8.59
C LEU A 348 -13.82 -8.59 -9.14
N PRO A 349 -14.43 -8.71 -10.32
CA PRO A 349 -15.36 -7.70 -10.78
C PRO A 349 -16.45 -7.56 -9.70
N ILE A 350 -16.52 -6.37 -9.11
CA ILE A 350 -17.63 -6.02 -8.22
C ILE A 350 -18.85 -5.97 -9.14
N THR A 351 -19.71 -6.96 -9.03
CA THR A 351 -21.05 -6.82 -9.55
C THR A 351 -21.68 -5.73 -8.70
N PRO A 352 -22.05 -4.55 -9.27
CA PRO A 352 -22.75 -3.56 -8.47
C PRO A 352 -23.96 -4.25 -7.88
N GLY A 353 -23.98 -4.41 -6.57
CA GLY A 353 -25.18 -4.90 -5.89
C GLY A 353 -26.32 -3.94 -6.22
N MET A 354 -27.38 -4.48 -6.77
CA MET A 354 -28.67 -3.80 -6.88
C MET A 354 -29.17 -3.40 -5.50
#